data_d2719517091cbc508ac7cecda88924d0
#
_entry.id   d2719517091cbc508ac7cecda88924d0
#
_cell.length_a   1.000
_cell.length_b   1.000
_cell.length_c   1.000
_cell.angle_alpha   90.00
_cell.angle_beta   90.00
_cell.angle_gamma   90.00
#
_symmetry.space_group_name_H-M   'P 1'
#
loop_
_entity.id
_entity.type
_entity.pdbx_description
1 polymer ?
#
loop_
_entity_poly.entity_id
_entity_poly.type
_entity_poly.pdbx_seq_one_letter_code
_entity_poly.pdbx_strand_id
1 'polypeptide(L)'
;MVKTDMNLQKLCLEIGNYGCYLISIYKAILDTTDACILVRIITDYDYFKKNNIIGDDCEILQPDKICKHYGINVIVEKTKNWPNNALFVIGKYHNKRTGYSHFVLMKGPQEIKYDPLGDSVTVKEGYVESYRAFIAK
;
A
#
# COMPACT_ATOMS: atom_id res chain seq x y z
N MET A 1 -2.55 24.12 4.47
CA MET A 1 -3.54 23.74 5.49
C MET A 1 -4.14 22.39 5.15
N VAL A 2 -4.19 21.50 6.10
CA VAL A 2 -4.78 20.17 5.90
C VAL A 2 -6.30 20.30 5.92
N LYS A 3 -6.95 19.73 4.91
CA LYS A 3 -8.41 19.71 4.87
C LYS A 3 -8.93 18.71 5.88
N THR A 4 -9.84 19.15 6.74
CA THR A 4 -10.39 18.31 7.81
C THR A 4 -11.32 17.22 7.30
N ASP A 5 -11.86 17.37 6.08
CA ASP A 5 -12.76 16.41 5.46
C ASP A 5 -12.04 15.34 4.62
N MET A 6 -10.73 15.44 4.50
CA MET A 6 -9.96 14.44 3.76
C MET A 6 -9.82 13.16 4.58
N ASN A 7 -10.01 12.00 3.93
CA ASN A 7 -9.82 10.68 4.51
C ASN A 7 -8.94 9.83 3.61
N LEU A 8 -8.58 8.62 4.04
CA LEU A 8 -7.66 7.75 3.30
C LEU A 8 -8.23 7.31 1.94
N GLN A 9 -9.53 7.08 1.85
CA GLN A 9 -10.15 6.70 0.58
C GLN A 9 -10.00 7.82 -0.44
N LYS A 10 -10.27 9.05 -0.03
CA LYS A 10 -10.14 10.22 -0.87
C LYS A 10 -8.69 10.46 -1.26
N LEU A 11 -7.75 10.33 -0.31
CA LEU A 11 -6.33 10.46 -0.57
C LEU A 11 -5.87 9.43 -1.60
N CYS A 12 -6.32 8.18 -1.47
CA CYS A 12 -6.00 7.12 -2.40
C CYS A 12 -6.37 7.49 -3.84
N LEU A 13 -7.54 8.12 -4.02
CA LEU A 13 -7.98 8.56 -5.35
C LEU A 13 -7.19 9.78 -5.84
N GLU A 14 -6.81 10.69 -4.96
CA GLU A 14 -6.14 11.95 -5.33
C GLU A 14 -4.66 11.78 -5.65
N ILE A 15 -3.98 10.83 -5.04
CA ILE A 15 -2.54 10.63 -5.26
C ILE A 15 -2.22 9.60 -6.34
N GLY A 16 -3.24 9.19 -7.10
CA GLY A 16 -3.05 8.37 -8.30
C GLY A 16 -3.25 6.88 -8.08
N ASN A 17 -2.87 6.10 -9.10
CA ASN A 17 -3.20 4.69 -9.20
C ASN A 17 -2.52 3.81 -8.16
N TYR A 18 -1.43 4.26 -7.56
CA TYR A 18 -0.64 3.47 -6.62
C TYR A 18 -0.76 3.95 -5.18
N GLY A 19 -1.66 4.90 -4.90
CA GLY A 19 -1.90 5.40 -3.55
C GLY A 19 -2.31 4.31 -2.58
N CYS A 20 -3.09 3.34 -3.05
CA CYS A 20 -3.50 2.20 -2.25
C CYS A 20 -2.31 1.36 -1.77
N TYR A 21 -1.28 1.21 -2.60
CA TYR A 21 -0.07 0.50 -2.21
C TYR A 21 0.66 1.27 -1.10
N LEU A 22 0.85 2.55 -1.26
CA LEU A 22 1.50 3.40 -0.26
C LEU A 22 0.75 3.35 1.07
N ILE A 23 -0.57 3.51 1.05
CA ILE A 23 -1.40 3.48 2.25
C ILE A 23 -1.30 2.12 2.94
N SER A 24 -1.30 1.03 2.18
CA SER A 24 -1.17 -0.33 2.73
C SER A 24 0.18 -0.53 3.42
N ILE A 25 1.28 -0.01 2.86
CA ILE A 25 2.59 -0.07 3.50
C ILE A 25 2.55 0.69 4.83
N TYR A 26 2.03 1.91 4.85
CA TYR A 26 1.95 2.70 6.07
C TYR A 26 1.11 2.00 7.14
N LYS A 27 0.01 1.39 6.75
CA LYS A 27 -0.85 0.66 7.70
C LYS A 27 -0.11 -0.51 8.34
N ALA A 28 0.69 -1.20 7.53
CA ALA A 28 1.47 -2.35 8.01
C ALA A 28 2.56 -1.93 9.01
N ILE A 29 3.31 -0.86 8.70
CA ILE A 29 4.48 -0.50 9.51
C ILE A 29 4.16 0.40 10.69
N LEU A 30 3.08 1.18 10.64
CA LEU A 30 2.72 2.09 11.72
C LEU A 30 1.66 1.53 12.67
N ASP A 31 0.80 0.65 12.17
CA ASP A 31 -0.28 0.02 12.95
C ASP A 31 -1.03 1.04 13.81
N THR A 32 -1.51 2.08 13.18
CA THR A 32 -2.17 3.21 13.86
C THR A 32 -3.46 3.59 13.15
N THR A 33 -4.10 4.67 13.60
CA THR A 33 -5.37 5.15 13.03
C THR A 33 -5.17 5.70 11.62
N ASP A 34 -6.27 5.70 10.85
CA ASP A 34 -6.27 6.26 9.50
C ASP A 34 -5.87 7.74 9.49
N ALA A 35 -6.31 8.49 10.50
CA ALA A 35 -5.96 9.90 10.63
C ALA A 35 -4.45 10.10 10.80
N CYS A 36 -3.80 9.27 11.61
CA CYS A 36 -2.35 9.33 11.81
C CYS A 36 -1.60 8.97 10.54
N ILE A 37 -2.08 7.95 9.82
CA ILE A 37 -1.48 7.55 8.54
C ILE A 37 -1.56 8.68 7.52
N LEU A 38 -2.73 9.34 7.42
CA LEU A 38 -2.94 10.47 6.51
C LEU A 38 -1.93 11.59 6.78
N VAL A 39 -1.75 11.96 8.04
CA VAL A 39 -0.80 13.00 8.43
C VAL A 39 0.63 12.61 8.04
N ARG A 40 1.00 11.37 8.26
CA ARG A 40 2.35 10.88 7.92
C ARG A 40 2.60 10.89 6.42
N ILE A 41 1.65 10.44 5.63
CA ILE A 41 1.78 10.45 4.17
C ILE A 41 1.94 11.88 3.66
N ILE A 42 1.13 12.81 4.14
CA ILE A 42 1.22 14.22 3.75
C ILE A 42 2.60 14.78 4.11
N THR A 43 3.11 14.45 5.29
CA THR A 43 4.41 14.91 5.77
C THR A 43 5.56 14.37 4.92
N ASP A 44 5.49 13.10 4.53
CA ASP A 44 6.63 12.40 3.90
C ASP A 44 6.61 12.46 2.38
N TYR A 45 5.50 12.84 1.78
CA TYR A 45 5.28 12.71 0.33
C TYR A 45 6.35 13.40 -0.49
N ASP A 46 6.64 14.67 -0.20
CA ASP A 46 7.64 15.45 -0.95
C ASP A 46 9.04 14.85 -0.82
N TYR A 47 9.39 14.37 0.37
CA TYR A 47 10.68 13.73 0.62
C TYR A 47 10.82 12.47 -0.26
N PHE A 48 9.78 11.63 -0.28
CA PHE A 48 9.82 10.42 -1.08
C PHE A 48 9.88 10.71 -2.58
N LYS A 49 9.19 11.74 -3.04
CA LYS A 49 9.27 12.14 -4.46
C LYS A 49 10.65 12.65 -4.82
N LYS A 50 11.24 13.49 -4.00
CA LYS A 50 12.57 14.06 -4.25
C LYS A 50 13.66 13.01 -4.26
N ASN A 51 13.48 11.93 -3.53
CA ASN A 51 14.48 10.87 -3.40
C ASN A 51 14.18 9.67 -4.30
N ASN A 52 13.24 9.80 -5.23
CA ASN A 52 12.85 8.75 -6.17
C ASN A 52 12.40 7.46 -5.48
N ILE A 53 11.81 7.59 -4.30
CA ILE A 53 11.21 6.46 -3.58
C ILE A 53 9.81 6.22 -4.12
N ILE A 54 9.09 7.31 -4.42
CA ILE A 54 7.86 7.28 -5.19
C ILE A 54 8.02 8.16 -6.44
N GLY A 55 7.32 7.79 -7.50
CA GLY A 55 7.35 8.52 -8.76
C GLY A 55 6.05 9.28 -9.01
N ASP A 56 5.76 9.53 -10.30
CA ASP A 56 4.54 10.18 -10.71
C ASP A 56 3.32 9.31 -10.38
N ASP A 57 2.18 9.93 -10.10
CA ASP A 57 0.95 9.24 -9.72
C ASP A 57 1.13 8.32 -8.51
N CYS A 58 2.05 8.68 -7.61
CA CYS A 58 2.37 7.89 -6.42
C CYS A 58 2.84 6.45 -6.75
N GLU A 59 3.50 6.27 -7.89
CA GLU A 59 4.09 4.99 -8.25
C GLU A 59 5.17 4.62 -7.23
N ILE A 60 5.10 3.43 -6.66
CA ILE A 60 6.05 2.99 -5.64
C ILE A 60 7.28 2.40 -6.32
N LEU A 61 8.37 3.16 -6.32
CA LEU A 61 9.62 2.77 -6.98
C LEU A 61 10.53 1.96 -6.05
N GLN A 62 10.58 2.34 -4.76
CA GLN A 62 11.45 1.70 -3.77
C GLN A 62 10.68 1.46 -2.47
N PRO A 63 9.81 0.43 -2.43
CA PRO A 63 8.99 0.18 -1.23
C PRO A 63 9.83 -0.14 0.02
N ASP A 64 11.00 -0.75 -0.14
CA ASP A 64 11.93 -1.01 0.96
C ASP A 64 12.42 0.29 1.64
N LYS A 65 12.59 1.35 0.86
CA LYS A 65 13.03 2.65 1.39
C LYS A 65 11.95 3.34 2.22
N ILE A 66 10.68 3.11 1.90
CA ILE A 66 9.59 3.61 2.72
C ILE A 66 9.68 3.00 4.12
N CYS A 67 9.88 1.68 4.18
CA CYS A 67 10.05 0.97 5.45
C CYS A 67 11.29 1.45 6.20
N LYS A 68 12.41 1.64 5.48
CA LYS A 68 13.67 2.11 6.08
C LYS A 68 13.53 3.49 6.71
N HIS A 69 12.72 4.35 6.13
CA HIS A 69 12.45 5.68 6.67
C HIS A 69 11.88 5.61 8.09
N TYR A 70 11.22 4.52 8.43
CA TYR A 70 10.67 4.25 9.76
C TYR A 70 11.48 3.21 10.55
N GLY A 71 12.73 2.97 10.16
CA GLY A 71 13.63 2.10 10.90
C GLY A 71 13.43 0.62 10.67
N ILE A 72 12.70 0.23 9.62
CA ILE A 72 12.40 -1.17 9.34
C ILE A 72 13.20 -1.60 8.11
N ASN A 73 14.13 -2.55 8.30
CA ASN A 73 14.99 -3.05 7.22
C ASN A 73 14.38 -4.31 6.61
N VAL A 74 13.97 -4.20 5.35
CA VAL A 74 13.34 -5.31 4.63
C VAL A 74 13.83 -5.36 3.20
N ILE A 75 13.70 -6.55 2.59
CA ILE A 75 13.69 -6.71 1.16
C ILE A 75 12.25 -6.96 0.73
N VAL A 76 11.90 -6.58 -0.49
CA VAL A 76 10.54 -6.75 -1.01
C VAL A 76 10.61 -7.69 -2.21
N GLU A 77 9.87 -8.79 -2.14
CA GLU A 77 9.81 -9.77 -3.21
C GLU A 77 8.41 -9.87 -3.78
N LYS A 78 8.32 -9.91 -5.10
CA LYS A 78 7.06 -10.19 -5.80
C LYS A 78 6.93 -11.71 -5.96
N THR A 79 5.80 -12.26 -5.53
CA THR A 79 5.56 -13.70 -5.64
C THR A 79 4.09 -13.96 -6.00
N LYS A 80 3.86 -15.07 -6.70
CA LYS A 80 2.49 -15.52 -7.01
C LYS A 80 1.90 -16.37 -5.91
N ASN A 81 2.73 -16.98 -5.09
CA ASN A 81 2.30 -17.85 -4.00
C ASN A 81 2.40 -17.12 -2.68
N TRP A 82 1.56 -17.52 -1.72
CA TRP A 82 1.57 -16.91 -0.39
C TRP A 82 2.93 -17.12 0.28
N PRO A 83 3.62 -16.04 0.68
CA PRO A 83 4.90 -16.17 1.37
C PRO A 83 4.69 -16.46 2.84
N ASN A 84 5.52 -17.37 3.40
CA ASN A 84 5.40 -17.78 4.80
C ASN A 84 6.40 -17.09 5.73
N ASN A 85 7.34 -16.33 5.18
CA ASN A 85 8.45 -15.74 5.94
C ASN A 85 8.46 -14.22 5.93
N ALA A 86 7.35 -13.59 5.60
CA ALA A 86 7.26 -12.13 5.51
C ALA A 86 6.82 -11.52 6.84
N LEU A 87 7.31 -10.31 7.12
CA LEU A 87 6.81 -9.51 8.23
C LEU A 87 5.36 -9.07 7.96
N PHE A 88 5.09 -8.71 6.70
CA PHE A 88 3.73 -8.46 6.24
C PHE A 88 3.68 -8.65 4.73
N VAL A 89 2.46 -8.78 4.22
CA VAL A 89 2.21 -9.07 2.80
C VAL A 89 1.16 -8.10 2.27
N ILE A 90 1.44 -7.55 1.11
CA ILE A 90 0.48 -6.72 0.37
C ILE A 90 0.08 -7.46 -0.89
N GLY A 91 -1.22 -7.66 -1.09
CA GLY A 91 -1.75 -8.34 -2.26
C GLY A 91 -2.15 -7.36 -3.35
N LYS A 92 -1.85 -7.72 -4.59
CA LYS A 92 -2.32 -6.99 -5.76
C LYS A 92 -3.50 -7.75 -6.35
N TYR A 93 -4.69 -7.19 -6.21
CA TYR A 93 -5.90 -7.71 -6.81
C TYR A 93 -6.07 -7.14 -8.22
N HIS A 94 -6.61 -7.95 -9.11
CA HIS A 94 -6.91 -7.53 -10.48
C HIS A 94 -8.34 -7.92 -10.83
N ASN A 95 -9.07 -7.00 -11.47
CA ASN A 95 -10.43 -7.23 -11.95
C ASN A 95 -10.41 -7.23 -13.48
N LYS A 96 -10.66 -8.40 -14.08
CA LYS A 96 -10.62 -8.56 -15.54
C LYS A 96 -11.71 -7.75 -16.25
N ARG A 97 -12.87 -7.58 -15.62
CA ARG A 97 -13.98 -6.85 -16.22
C ARG A 97 -13.66 -5.37 -16.39
N THR A 98 -13.04 -4.75 -15.38
CA THR A 98 -12.71 -3.31 -15.40
C THR A 98 -11.29 -3.02 -15.88
N GLY A 99 -10.39 -4.00 -15.81
CA GLY A 99 -8.97 -3.81 -16.08
C GLY A 99 -8.21 -3.16 -14.95
N TYR A 100 -8.85 -2.85 -13.83
CA TYR A 100 -8.22 -2.17 -12.70
C TYR A 100 -7.52 -3.14 -11.76
N SER A 101 -6.46 -2.63 -11.13
CA SER A 101 -5.74 -3.33 -10.06
C SER A 101 -5.81 -2.52 -8.79
N HIS A 102 -5.70 -3.20 -7.64
CA HIS A 102 -5.79 -2.57 -6.33
C HIS A 102 -4.93 -3.33 -5.33
N PHE A 103 -4.23 -2.58 -4.48
CA PHE A 103 -3.35 -3.15 -3.46
C PHE A 103 -4.02 -3.08 -2.10
N VAL A 104 -3.94 -4.18 -1.34
CA VAL A 104 -4.49 -4.28 0.01
C VAL A 104 -3.51 -4.97 0.95
N LEU A 105 -3.59 -4.66 2.23
CA LEU A 105 -2.81 -5.36 3.25
C LEU A 105 -3.49 -6.69 3.56
N MET A 106 -2.71 -7.78 3.52
CA MET A 106 -3.21 -9.14 3.67
C MET A 106 -2.87 -9.72 5.04
N LYS A 107 -3.70 -10.66 5.51
CA LYS A 107 -3.41 -11.44 6.72
C LYS A 107 -3.31 -12.94 6.43
N GLY A 108 -3.62 -13.36 5.22
CA GLY A 108 -3.54 -14.74 4.77
C GLY A 108 -3.85 -14.82 3.28
N PRO A 109 -3.74 -16.02 2.66
CA PRO A 109 -4.11 -16.20 1.26
C PRO A 109 -5.59 -15.81 1.08
N GLN A 110 -5.86 -14.86 0.18
CA GLN A 110 -7.20 -14.35 -0.09
C GLN A 110 -7.91 -13.75 1.13
N GLU A 111 -7.17 -13.47 2.21
CA GLU A 111 -7.73 -12.84 3.40
C GLU A 111 -7.17 -11.43 3.56
N ILE A 112 -8.06 -10.45 3.58
CA ILE A 112 -7.69 -9.04 3.64
C ILE A 112 -7.70 -8.57 5.08
N LYS A 113 -6.60 -7.91 5.50
CA LYS A 113 -6.52 -7.26 6.80
C LYS A 113 -7.00 -5.81 6.72
N TYR A 114 -6.67 -5.12 5.61
CA TYR A 114 -7.02 -3.71 5.45
C TYR A 114 -7.09 -3.37 3.97
N ASP A 115 -8.19 -2.79 3.55
CA ASP A 115 -8.40 -2.27 2.19
C ASP A 115 -8.50 -0.75 2.27
N PRO A 116 -7.56 0.00 1.65
CA PRO A 116 -7.60 1.47 1.66
C PRO A 116 -8.90 2.07 1.14
N LEU A 117 -9.58 1.39 0.22
CA LEU A 117 -10.87 1.83 -0.30
C LEU A 117 -12.05 1.33 0.54
N GLY A 118 -11.80 0.47 1.51
CA GLY A 118 -12.81 -0.11 2.39
C GLY A 118 -13.57 -1.25 1.75
N ASP A 119 -14.24 -1.01 0.64
CA ASP A 119 -15.13 -1.98 0.00
C ASP A 119 -14.95 -1.92 -1.53
N SER A 120 -13.79 -2.34 -2.00
CA SER A 120 -13.39 -2.21 -3.38
C SER A 120 -14.07 -3.23 -4.29
N VAL A 121 -14.64 -2.78 -5.39
CA VAL A 121 -15.19 -3.63 -6.45
C VAL A 121 -14.08 -4.50 -7.06
N THR A 122 -12.87 -3.95 -7.20
CA THR A 122 -11.72 -4.69 -7.72
C THR A 122 -11.40 -5.92 -6.87
N VAL A 123 -11.53 -5.80 -5.54
CA VAL A 123 -11.34 -6.93 -4.64
C VAL A 123 -12.50 -7.91 -4.71
N LYS A 124 -13.73 -7.41 -4.66
CA LYS A 124 -14.92 -8.26 -4.64
C LYS A 124 -15.08 -9.11 -5.90
N GLU A 125 -14.82 -8.52 -7.06
CA GLU A 125 -15.00 -9.19 -8.35
C GLU A 125 -13.70 -9.75 -8.90
N GLY A 126 -12.57 -9.42 -8.28
CA GLY A 126 -11.26 -9.75 -8.77
C GLY A 126 -10.62 -10.95 -8.11
N TYR A 127 -9.34 -11.10 -8.38
CA TYR A 127 -8.53 -12.18 -7.82
C TYR A 127 -7.14 -11.62 -7.47
N VAL A 128 -6.44 -12.31 -6.57
CA VAL A 128 -5.06 -11.94 -6.23
C VAL A 128 -4.16 -12.32 -7.40
N GLU A 129 -3.61 -11.32 -8.06
CA GLU A 129 -2.67 -11.54 -9.17
C GLU A 129 -1.27 -11.90 -8.65
N SER A 130 -0.86 -11.24 -7.58
CA SER A 130 0.47 -11.46 -6.97
C SER A 130 0.50 -10.85 -5.58
N TYR A 131 1.53 -11.24 -4.83
CA TYR A 131 1.81 -10.68 -3.50
C TYR A 131 3.13 -9.92 -3.51
N ARG A 132 3.25 -8.97 -2.60
CA ARG A 132 4.50 -8.29 -2.27
C ARG A 132 4.87 -8.70 -0.85
N ALA A 133 5.92 -9.51 -0.72
CA ALA A 133 6.39 -10.01 0.57
C ALA A 133 7.46 -9.06 1.11
N PHE A 134 7.21 -8.50 2.28
CA PHE A 134 8.16 -7.61 2.98
C PHE A 134 8.89 -8.46 4.02
N ILE A 135 10.12 -8.86 3.70
CA ILE A 135 10.88 -9.87 4.42
C ILE A 135 11.99 -9.19 5.21
N ALA A 136 12.13 -9.53 6.50
CA ALA A 136 13.18 -8.97 7.34
C ALA A 136 14.57 -9.28 6.76
N LYS A 137 15.39 -8.25 6.76
CA LYS A 137 16.76 -8.32 6.25
C LYS A 137 17.72 -8.84 7.28
#